data_4509dd6109f8a0306eccf2784ee1768d
#
_entry.id   4509dd6109f8a0306eccf2784ee1768d
#
_cell.length_a   1.000
_cell.length_b   1.000
_cell.length_c   1.000
_cell.angle_alpha   90.00
_cell.angle_beta   90.00
_cell.angle_gamma   90.00
#
_symmetry.space_group_name_H-M   'P 1'
#
loop_
_entity.id
_entity.type
_entity.pdbx_description
1 polymer ?
#
loop_
_entity_poly.entity_id
_entity_poly.type
_entity_poly.pdbx_seq_one_letter_code
_entity_poly.pdbx_strand_id
1 'polypeptide(L)'
;ITALGRCAGATRISPASTVNGVLEEDTDGLYATLLDHLKGLDLAYLHLVRSDPATGWYRRIRADWPGILIGNPDLTSLSTQAVTRATREMLAAGADLVALGRPFLANPDLVTRLRLGAPLNPVRDRYFMYVGGAAGYNDYPTLADQARPPSSPSTVALDGARGA
;
A
#
# COMPACT_ATOMS: atom_id res chain seq x y z
N ILE A 1 -1.36 0.33 -35.28
CA ILE A 1 -1.78 1.08 -34.07
C ILE A 1 -2.96 0.29 -33.52
N THR A 2 -2.65 -0.71 -32.72
CA THR A 2 -3.64 -1.52 -32.03
C THR A 2 -4.34 -0.61 -31.02
N ALA A 3 -5.66 -0.54 -31.10
CA ALA A 3 -6.48 0.23 -30.20
C ALA A 3 -6.00 0.03 -28.77
N LEU A 4 -5.65 1.11 -28.10
CA LEU A 4 -5.56 1.18 -26.66
C LEU A 4 -6.91 0.67 -26.15
N GLY A 5 -6.87 -0.54 -25.61
CA GLY A 5 -8.03 -1.29 -25.23
C GLY A 5 -8.94 -0.44 -24.35
N ARG A 6 -10.21 -0.77 -24.39
CA ARG A 6 -11.27 -0.29 -23.51
C ARG A 6 -10.64 -0.01 -22.15
N CYS A 7 -10.90 1.16 -21.57
CA CYS A 7 -10.54 1.43 -20.19
C CYS A 7 -11.28 0.38 -19.33
N ALA A 8 -10.62 -0.73 -19.06
CA ALA A 8 -11.17 -1.71 -18.15
C ALA A 8 -11.30 -1.01 -16.80
N GLY A 9 -12.49 -0.95 -16.27
CA GLY A 9 -12.74 -0.46 -14.92
C GLY A 9 -11.95 -1.30 -13.92
N ALA A 10 -11.84 -0.83 -12.70
CA ALA A 10 -11.27 -1.60 -11.59
C ALA A 10 -12.20 -1.49 -10.39
N THR A 11 -12.23 -2.53 -9.58
CA THR A 11 -13.08 -2.55 -8.38
C THR A 11 -12.22 -2.81 -7.15
N ARG A 12 -12.53 -2.07 -6.09
CA ARG A 12 -11.92 -2.23 -4.77
C ARG A 12 -13.00 -2.53 -3.75
N ILE A 13 -12.82 -3.60 -3.00
CA ILE A 13 -13.75 -4.06 -1.98
C ILE A 13 -13.03 -4.33 -0.66
N SER A 14 -13.77 -4.33 0.45
CA SER A 14 -13.22 -4.50 1.79
C SER A 14 -14.06 -5.49 2.62
N PRO A 15 -14.05 -6.79 2.28
CA PRO A 15 -14.86 -7.79 2.97
C PRO A 15 -14.56 -7.84 4.47
N ALA A 16 -15.61 -7.96 5.27
CA ALA A 16 -15.55 -8.03 6.73
C ALA A 16 -14.87 -6.82 7.40
N SER A 17 -14.79 -5.68 6.70
CA SER A 17 -14.19 -4.47 7.26
C SER A 17 -15.16 -3.78 8.22
N THR A 18 -14.69 -3.51 9.44
CA THR A 18 -15.44 -2.73 10.44
C THR A 18 -15.06 -1.24 10.45
N VAL A 19 -14.26 -0.80 9.50
CA VAL A 19 -13.82 0.60 9.41
C VAL A 19 -15.03 1.50 9.17
N ASN A 20 -15.08 2.61 9.87
CA ASN A 20 -16.18 3.58 9.84
C ASN A 20 -17.55 3.02 10.29
N GLY A 21 -17.55 1.99 11.13
CA GLY A 21 -18.78 1.41 11.68
C GLY A 21 -19.55 0.52 10.71
N VAL A 22 -18.92 0.07 9.63
CA VAL A 22 -19.54 -0.90 8.72
C VAL A 22 -19.68 -2.25 9.44
N LEU A 23 -20.85 -2.84 9.36
CA LEU A 23 -21.15 -4.19 9.84
C LEU A 23 -21.74 -4.99 8.68
N GLU A 24 -21.18 -6.15 8.43
CA GLU A 24 -21.66 -7.11 7.43
C GLU A 24 -22.16 -8.35 8.17
N GLU A 25 -23.44 -8.70 7.97
CA GLU A 25 -24.05 -9.87 8.63
C GLU A 25 -23.77 -11.17 7.86
N ASP A 26 -23.71 -11.09 6.52
CA ASP A 26 -23.44 -12.22 5.63
C ASP A 26 -22.35 -11.84 4.62
N THR A 27 -21.12 -11.79 5.06
CA THR A 27 -19.97 -11.48 4.19
C THR A 27 -19.86 -12.46 3.01
N ASP A 28 -20.05 -13.76 3.26
CA ASP A 28 -19.90 -14.78 2.23
C ASP A 28 -20.97 -14.67 1.12
N GLY A 29 -22.25 -14.54 1.49
CA GLY A 29 -23.35 -14.40 0.52
C GLY A 29 -23.30 -13.08 -0.23
N LEU A 30 -22.99 -11.99 0.46
CA LEU A 30 -22.84 -10.66 -0.13
C LEU A 30 -21.78 -10.67 -1.23
N TYR A 31 -20.57 -11.15 -0.93
CA TYR A 31 -19.48 -11.13 -1.91
C TYR A 31 -19.62 -12.20 -2.99
N ALA A 32 -20.25 -13.33 -2.72
CA ALA A 32 -20.62 -14.27 -3.78
C ALA A 32 -21.53 -13.62 -4.83
N THR A 33 -22.60 -12.95 -4.38
CA THR A 33 -23.52 -12.23 -5.26
C THR A 33 -22.82 -11.10 -6.02
N LEU A 34 -21.99 -10.32 -5.34
CA LEU A 34 -21.22 -9.24 -5.96
C LEU A 34 -20.28 -9.78 -7.06
N LEU A 35 -19.54 -10.85 -6.78
CA LEU A 35 -18.62 -11.46 -7.75
C LEU A 35 -19.34 -11.97 -8.99
N ASP A 36 -20.53 -12.57 -8.84
CA ASP A 36 -21.31 -13.04 -10.00
C ASP A 36 -21.68 -11.89 -10.94
N HIS A 37 -21.95 -10.72 -10.40
CA HIS A 37 -22.18 -9.53 -11.21
C HIS A 37 -20.88 -8.97 -11.82
N LEU A 38 -19.78 -8.97 -11.07
CA LEU A 38 -18.50 -8.43 -11.51
C LEU A 38 -17.83 -9.28 -12.59
N LYS A 39 -18.01 -10.61 -12.58
CA LYS A 39 -17.44 -11.54 -13.59
C LYS A 39 -17.88 -11.21 -15.02
N GLY A 40 -19.06 -10.63 -15.18
CA GLY A 40 -19.58 -10.19 -16.48
C GLY A 40 -18.99 -8.87 -16.98
N LEU A 41 -18.21 -8.18 -16.17
CA LEU A 41 -17.59 -6.91 -16.51
C LEU A 41 -16.13 -7.11 -16.90
N ASP A 42 -15.68 -6.37 -17.91
CA ASP A 42 -14.28 -6.36 -18.36
C ASP A 42 -13.44 -5.52 -17.41
N LEU A 43 -13.18 -6.06 -16.20
CA LEU A 43 -12.41 -5.38 -15.15
C LEU A 43 -10.93 -5.72 -15.26
N ALA A 44 -10.09 -4.70 -15.15
CA ALA A 44 -8.64 -4.85 -15.13
C ALA A 44 -8.16 -5.66 -13.91
N TYR A 45 -8.78 -5.43 -12.75
CA TYR A 45 -8.46 -6.15 -11.52
C TYR A 45 -9.55 -5.99 -10.46
N LEU A 46 -9.53 -6.90 -9.49
CA LEU A 46 -10.22 -6.79 -8.20
C LEU A 46 -9.19 -6.54 -7.10
N HIS A 47 -9.42 -5.53 -6.25
CA HIS A 47 -8.53 -5.19 -5.15
C HIS A 47 -9.22 -5.45 -3.80
N LEU A 48 -8.66 -6.34 -2.99
CA LEU A 48 -9.13 -6.66 -1.64
C LEU A 48 -8.34 -5.84 -0.62
N VAL A 49 -9.05 -5.03 0.17
CA VAL A 49 -8.47 -4.18 1.21
C VAL A 49 -8.46 -4.92 2.54
N ARG A 50 -7.37 -4.81 3.31
CA ARG A 50 -7.22 -5.42 4.64
C ARG A 50 -7.56 -6.90 4.63
N SER A 51 -7.02 -7.60 3.66
CA SER A 51 -7.32 -8.99 3.43
C SER A 51 -6.39 -9.93 4.22
N ASP A 52 -6.97 -10.98 4.75
CA ASP A 52 -6.24 -12.08 5.40
C ASP A 52 -6.47 -13.38 4.60
N PRO A 53 -5.41 -13.95 4.01
CA PRO A 53 -5.50 -15.19 3.25
C PRO A 53 -6.02 -16.39 4.05
N ALA A 54 -5.92 -16.35 5.38
CA ALA A 54 -6.41 -17.42 6.25
C ALA A 54 -7.95 -17.48 6.35
N THR A 55 -8.64 -16.40 5.94
CA THR A 55 -10.11 -16.33 6.02
C THR A 55 -10.81 -17.16 4.96
N GLY A 56 -12.00 -17.64 5.30
CA GLY A 56 -12.85 -18.41 4.37
C GLY A 56 -13.25 -17.56 3.16
N TRP A 57 -13.68 -16.31 3.41
CA TRP A 57 -14.11 -15.40 2.36
C TRP A 57 -12.97 -15.05 1.37
N TYR A 58 -11.72 -14.89 1.83
CA TYR A 58 -10.60 -14.63 0.92
C TYR A 58 -10.40 -15.80 -0.05
N ARG A 59 -10.34 -17.03 0.48
CA ARG A 59 -10.17 -18.24 -0.35
C ARG A 59 -11.31 -18.41 -1.35
N ARG A 60 -12.55 -18.13 -0.96
CA ARG A 60 -13.71 -18.17 -1.84
C ARG A 60 -13.60 -17.12 -2.94
N ILE A 61 -13.33 -15.85 -2.59
CA ILE A 61 -13.14 -14.78 -3.58
C ILE A 61 -12.04 -15.15 -4.57
N ARG A 62 -10.89 -15.67 -4.09
CA ARG A 62 -9.79 -16.08 -4.98
C ARG A 62 -10.21 -17.21 -5.93
N ALA A 63 -10.94 -18.19 -5.43
CA ALA A 63 -11.42 -19.32 -6.24
C ALA A 63 -12.43 -18.88 -7.32
N ASP A 64 -13.30 -17.94 -6.96
CA ASP A 64 -14.40 -17.48 -7.83
C ASP A 64 -13.99 -16.37 -8.79
N TRP A 65 -12.95 -15.59 -8.48
CA TRP A 65 -12.50 -14.47 -9.32
C TRP A 65 -11.48 -14.95 -10.37
N PRO A 66 -11.80 -14.92 -11.68
CA PRO A 66 -10.89 -15.42 -12.70
C PRO A 66 -9.82 -14.42 -13.13
N GLY A 67 -10.01 -13.14 -12.82
CA GLY A 67 -9.10 -12.05 -13.23
C GLY A 67 -7.97 -11.78 -12.24
N ILE A 68 -7.24 -10.69 -12.49
CA ILE A 68 -6.16 -10.23 -11.62
C ILE A 68 -6.71 -9.86 -10.24
N LEU A 69 -6.11 -10.41 -9.19
CA LEU A 69 -6.42 -10.13 -7.81
C LEU A 69 -5.28 -9.38 -7.14
N ILE A 70 -5.59 -8.20 -6.59
CA ILE A 70 -4.65 -7.43 -5.77
C ILE A 70 -5.03 -7.64 -4.30
N GLY A 71 -4.12 -8.21 -3.51
CA GLY A 71 -4.28 -8.36 -2.06
C GLY A 71 -3.62 -7.20 -1.31
N ASN A 72 -4.32 -6.64 -0.31
CA ASN A 72 -3.72 -5.68 0.61
C ASN A 72 -3.74 -6.30 2.02
N PRO A 73 -2.61 -6.80 2.54
CA PRO A 73 -2.57 -7.48 3.83
C PRO A 73 -2.91 -6.52 4.98
N ASP A 74 -3.60 -7.03 5.99
CA ASP A 74 -3.83 -6.30 7.23
C ASP A 74 -2.60 -6.40 8.13
N LEU A 75 -1.72 -5.40 8.01
CA LEU A 75 -0.44 -5.38 8.70
C LEU A 75 -0.60 -4.85 10.13
N THR A 76 -0.32 -5.68 11.11
CA THR A 76 -0.22 -5.31 12.54
C THR A 76 1.15 -4.74 12.90
N SER A 77 2.19 -5.10 12.12
CA SER A 77 3.55 -4.58 12.26
C SER A 77 4.07 -4.13 10.89
N LEU A 78 4.83 -3.06 10.89
CA LEU A 78 5.46 -2.48 9.69
C LEU A 78 6.99 -2.72 9.66
N SER A 79 7.50 -3.72 10.40
CA SER A 79 8.88 -4.15 10.26
C SER A 79 9.14 -4.78 8.88
N THR A 80 10.37 -4.71 8.40
CA THR A 80 10.77 -5.31 7.11
C THR A 80 10.38 -6.79 7.03
N GLN A 81 10.60 -7.55 8.11
CA GLN A 81 10.25 -8.98 8.18
C GLN A 81 8.74 -9.20 8.11
N ALA A 82 7.95 -8.41 8.85
CA ALA A 82 6.49 -8.55 8.86
C ALA A 82 5.89 -8.22 7.48
N VAL A 83 6.34 -7.13 6.85
CA VAL A 83 5.91 -6.74 5.50
C VAL A 83 6.30 -7.80 4.47
N THR A 84 7.55 -8.29 4.51
CA THR A 84 8.02 -9.34 3.59
C THR A 84 7.25 -10.63 3.76
N ARG A 85 7.00 -11.06 5.00
CA ARG A 85 6.23 -12.27 5.29
C ARG A 85 4.80 -12.15 4.77
N ALA A 86 4.09 -11.09 5.14
CA ALA A 86 2.71 -10.88 4.72
C ALA A 86 2.57 -10.79 3.18
N THR A 87 3.55 -10.16 2.51
CA THR A 87 3.60 -10.12 1.05
C THR A 87 3.73 -11.52 0.45
N ARG A 88 4.63 -12.35 0.99
CA ARG A 88 4.81 -13.73 0.51
C ARG A 88 3.58 -14.61 0.76
N GLU A 89 2.98 -14.49 1.94
CA GLU A 89 1.76 -15.23 2.30
C GLU A 89 0.61 -14.86 1.36
N MET A 90 0.46 -13.57 1.02
CA MET A 90 -0.56 -13.10 0.09
C MET A 90 -0.36 -13.65 -1.33
N LEU A 91 0.87 -13.61 -1.85
CA LEU A 91 1.21 -14.18 -3.15
C LEU A 91 1.04 -15.71 -3.18
N ALA A 92 1.48 -16.41 -2.12
CA ALA A 92 1.28 -17.86 -1.99
C ALA A 92 -0.19 -18.25 -1.93
N ALA A 93 -1.05 -17.38 -1.42
CA ALA A 93 -2.50 -17.56 -1.39
C ALA A 93 -3.21 -17.17 -2.71
N GLY A 94 -2.44 -16.88 -3.75
CA GLY A 94 -2.95 -16.66 -5.11
C GLY A 94 -3.26 -15.21 -5.47
N ALA A 95 -2.86 -14.22 -4.68
CA ALA A 95 -2.88 -12.85 -5.18
C ALA A 95 -1.84 -12.67 -6.28
N ASP A 96 -2.21 -11.98 -7.36
CA ASP A 96 -1.30 -11.68 -8.47
C ASP A 96 -0.39 -10.50 -8.13
N LEU A 97 -0.90 -9.54 -7.36
CA LEU A 97 -0.19 -8.36 -6.89
C LEU A 97 -0.50 -8.10 -5.41
N VAL A 98 0.41 -7.38 -4.74
CA VAL A 98 0.22 -6.98 -3.34
C VAL A 98 0.31 -5.46 -3.20
N ALA A 99 -0.73 -4.87 -2.63
CA ALA A 99 -0.79 -3.45 -2.32
C ALA A 99 -0.29 -3.19 -0.90
N LEU A 100 0.66 -2.27 -0.74
CA LEU A 100 1.27 -1.91 0.54
C LEU A 100 1.17 -0.39 0.75
N GLY A 101 0.05 0.10 1.29
CA GLY A 101 -0.20 1.54 1.43
C GLY A 101 0.79 2.23 2.37
N ARG A 102 0.64 2.03 3.68
CA ARG A 102 1.49 2.68 4.69
C ARG A 102 2.98 2.41 4.54
N PRO A 103 3.42 1.17 4.21
CA PRO A 103 4.84 0.92 3.95
C PRO A 103 5.39 1.74 2.78
N PHE A 104 4.65 1.89 1.68
CA PHE A 104 5.08 2.71 0.54
C PHE A 104 5.05 4.20 0.85
N LEU A 105 4.08 4.67 1.62
CA LEU A 105 4.03 6.06 2.05
C LEU A 105 5.31 6.46 2.79
N ALA A 106 5.72 5.62 3.76
CA ALA A 106 6.88 5.92 4.60
C ALA A 106 8.23 5.59 3.95
N ASN A 107 8.23 4.85 2.85
CA ASN A 107 9.47 4.40 2.20
C ASN A 107 9.33 4.56 0.67
N PRO A 108 9.73 5.71 0.10
CA PRO A 108 9.68 5.92 -1.34
C PRO A 108 10.46 4.85 -2.13
N ASP A 109 11.48 4.26 -1.48
CA ASP A 109 12.33 3.18 -1.98
C ASP A 109 11.98 1.80 -1.38
N LEU A 110 10.71 1.56 -1.02
CA LEU A 110 10.27 0.33 -0.33
C LEU A 110 10.75 -0.94 -0.99
N VAL A 111 10.65 -1.04 -2.30
CA VAL A 111 11.05 -2.26 -3.04
C VAL A 111 12.54 -2.55 -2.83
N THR A 112 13.38 -1.52 -2.88
CA THR A 112 14.81 -1.64 -2.63
C THR A 112 15.08 -2.08 -1.18
N ARG A 113 14.41 -1.47 -0.21
CA ARG A 113 14.55 -1.86 1.21
C ARG A 113 14.16 -3.31 1.45
N LEU A 114 13.04 -3.77 0.88
CA LEU A 114 12.61 -5.16 1.02
C LEU A 114 13.59 -6.14 0.36
N ARG A 115 14.15 -5.81 -0.81
CA ARG A 115 15.15 -6.64 -1.49
C ARG A 115 16.45 -6.77 -0.69
N LEU A 116 16.87 -5.69 -0.05
CA LEU A 116 18.10 -5.65 0.75
C LEU A 116 17.88 -6.11 2.20
N GLY A 117 16.65 -6.34 2.63
CA GLY A 117 16.34 -6.58 4.05
C GLY A 117 16.62 -5.35 4.93
N ALA A 118 16.69 -4.16 4.35
CA ALA A 118 17.01 -2.92 5.06
C ALA A 118 15.85 -2.47 5.97
N PRO A 119 16.13 -1.70 7.04
CA PRO A 119 15.10 -1.16 7.92
C PRO A 119 14.12 -0.26 7.18
N LEU A 120 12.83 -0.35 7.53
CA LEU A 120 11.81 0.58 7.05
C LEU A 120 11.74 1.82 7.94
N ASN A 121 11.43 2.96 7.33
CA ASN A 121 11.09 4.16 8.08
C ASN A 121 9.80 3.92 8.88
N PRO A 122 9.71 4.40 10.12
CA PRO A 122 8.48 4.37 10.88
C PRO A 122 7.43 5.25 10.22
N VAL A 123 6.21 4.77 10.12
CA VAL A 123 5.08 5.58 9.68
C VAL A 123 4.75 6.59 10.77
N ARG A 124 4.67 7.87 10.42
CA ARG A 124 4.24 8.94 11.33
C ARG A 124 2.75 8.78 11.68
N ASP A 125 2.26 9.56 12.63
CA ASP A 125 0.86 9.54 13.01
C ASP A 125 -0.06 9.70 11.78
N ARG A 126 -1.21 9.02 11.83
CA ARG A 126 -2.19 9.06 10.74
C ARG A 126 -2.69 10.46 10.40
N TYR A 127 -2.61 11.40 11.34
CA TYR A 127 -2.92 12.82 11.10
C TYR A 127 -2.11 13.36 9.92
N PHE A 128 -0.79 13.11 9.91
CA PHE A 128 0.09 13.59 8.84
C PHE A 128 -0.23 12.97 7.47
N MET A 129 -0.81 11.77 7.43
CA MET A 129 -1.18 11.11 6.17
C MET A 129 -2.37 11.78 5.47
N TYR A 130 -3.23 12.50 6.22
CA TYR A 130 -4.48 13.02 5.66
C TYR A 130 -4.61 14.53 5.73
N VAL A 131 -4.01 15.18 6.71
CA VAL A 131 -4.21 16.62 6.95
C VAL A 131 -2.91 17.39 7.21
N GLY A 132 -1.76 16.72 7.27
CA GLY A 132 -0.45 17.32 7.57
C GLY A 132 0.22 18.05 6.40
N GLY A 133 -0.38 18.12 5.24
CA GLY A 133 0.24 18.68 4.03
C GLY A 133 1.41 17.80 3.55
N ALA A 134 2.56 18.42 3.21
CA ALA A 134 3.74 17.70 2.74
C ALA A 134 4.40 16.87 3.85
N ALA A 135 4.39 17.38 5.09
CA ALA A 135 5.00 16.74 6.23
C ALA A 135 4.34 15.39 6.56
N GLY A 136 5.13 14.31 6.58
CA GLY A 136 4.65 12.96 6.82
C GLY A 136 3.87 12.33 5.66
N TYR A 137 3.86 13.00 4.50
CA TYR A 137 3.23 12.47 3.28
C TYR A 137 4.26 12.25 2.16
N ASN A 138 5.11 13.21 1.85
CA ASN A 138 6.09 13.12 0.76
C ASN A 138 7.52 13.52 1.16
N ASP A 139 7.82 13.59 2.45
CA ASP A 139 9.11 14.00 3.02
C ASP A 139 9.86 12.86 3.72
N TYR A 140 9.48 11.61 3.46
CA TYR A 140 10.20 10.46 4.00
C TYR A 140 11.51 10.23 3.24
N PRO A 141 12.63 10.00 3.97
CA PRO A 141 13.92 9.80 3.32
C PRO A 141 14.05 8.41 2.70
N THR A 142 14.77 8.34 1.58
CA THR A 142 15.27 7.08 1.02
C THR A 142 16.51 6.59 1.79
N LEU A 143 16.97 5.37 1.51
CA LEU A 143 18.25 4.86 2.03
C LEU A 143 19.42 5.74 1.57
N ALA A 144 19.38 6.24 0.35
CA ALA A 144 20.42 7.10 -0.18
C ALA A 144 20.48 8.46 0.55
N ASP A 145 19.31 9.02 0.90
CA ASP A 145 19.24 10.26 1.68
C ASP A 145 19.78 10.06 3.10
N GLN A 146 19.48 8.92 3.72
CA GLN A 146 19.97 8.56 5.05
C GLN A 146 21.48 8.32 5.11
N ALA A 147 22.07 7.84 4.01
CA ALA A 147 23.52 7.62 3.91
C ALA A 147 24.31 8.90 3.60
N ARG A 148 23.64 9.98 3.23
CA ARG A 148 24.31 11.26 2.94
C ARG A 148 24.69 11.93 4.25
N PRO A 149 25.98 12.35 4.42
CA PRO A 149 26.35 13.13 5.58
C PRO A 149 25.55 14.44 5.64
N PRO A 150 25.25 14.95 6.83
CA PRO A 150 24.55 16.22 6.96
C PRO A 150 25.35 17.30 6.22
N SER A 151 24.68 18.03 5.32
CA SER A 151 25.28 19.18 4.65
C SER A 151 25.72 20.18 5.72
N SER A 152 27.03 20.51 5.73
CA SER A 152 27.54 21.54 6.63
C SER A 152 26.73 22.83 6.42
N PRO A 153 26.30 23.50 7.51
CA PRO A 153 25.60 24.77 7.35
C PRO A 153 26.50 25.71 6.58
N SER A 154 25.99 26.26 5.44
CA SER A 154 26.67 27.31 4.70
C SER A 154 26.90 28.47 5.65
N THR A 155 28.17 28.69 6.05
CA THR A 155 28.57 29.87 6.78
C THR A 155 28.36 31.06 5.83
N VAL A 156 27.24 31.73 5.96
CA VAL A 156 27.07 33.05 5.34
C VAL A 156 28.07 33.96 6.05
N ALA A 157 29.16 34.21 5.37
CA ALA A 157 30.11 35.23 5.81
C ALA A 157 29.35 36.57 5.77
N LEU A 158 29.02 37.08 6.95
CA LEU A 158 28.64 38.48 7.10
C LEU A 158 29.90 39.31 6.81
N ASP A 159 30.03 39.72 5.57
CA ASP A 159 31.08 40.67 5.15
C ASP A 159 30.80 42.00 5.86
N GLY A 160 31.65 42.33 6.79
CA GLY A 160 31.51 43.49 7.65
C GLY A 160 31.66 44.78 6.84
N ALA A 161 30.60 45.54 6.78
CA ALA A 161 30.65 46.95 6.37
C ALA A 161 31.54 47.71 7.36
N ARG A 162 32.80 47.95 7.01
CA ARG A 162 33.60 49.04 7.53
C ARG A 162 33.30 50.23 6.69
N GLY A 163 32.42 51.09 7.15
CA GLY A 163 32.25 52.45 6.65
C GLY A 163 33.01 53.43 7.50
N ALA A 164 33.80 54.24 6.90
CA ALA A 164 34.43 55.41 7.46
C ALA A 164 33.41 56.54 7.70
#